data_6d6173932c61ca5dfd71bc3a1d9c1152
#
_entry.id   6d6173932c61ca5dfd71bc3a1d9c1152
#
_cell.length_a   1.000
_cell.length_b   1.000
_cell.length_c   1.000
_cell.angle_alpha   90.00
_cell.angle_beta   90.00
_cell.angle_gamma   90.00
#
_symmetry.space_group_name_H-M   'P 1'
#
loop_
_entity.id
_entity.type
_entity.pdbx_description
1 polymer ?
#
loop_
_entity_poly.entity_id
_entity_poly.type
_entity_poly.pdbx_seq_one_letter_code
_entity_poly.pdbx_strand_id
1 'polypeptide(L)'
;MRARKQYGSEDTAKINLNGGTITGNTAGIAGGGVYFGGMTTCKVAGTVNITGNTQGDDKAASNLHVAASAEDQAVLAGNVSSDSRIGLNADLIPAYRIVQGSSDTNVFTSDRANCAVTKNGSVSFNLDLLANEKHIHCVCLQNQSYGPYHDHDQDTKWVGISSLKSVKSYGCYYLLNDVTTNDEGWGSDLDDVRICLNGHNIILENGYYRPYIHVTNYHTLTITDCAEEAGQITRKDTADPKGTRIIEIDAGCKFNMFGGEITGLDSSENSAPYPTAVSNRGTFNLCGGKITGSRVNSTNDDLGFDGGGVFVRGYDHTITLSGLSIIQNNVDKDNQDNNLYLENSSQQVSARRLSSGADIGISSGRTLASGQTVQISSDAYTGSIQYVSADRAGYETYLNSEGLIYLRLKTYQVSVTLPNGLTYKNGGQLTQDCLDLTPITISVTDPDNYYIPDGYSVTLNGITAAKVDSYTIRVTGTATADTAMTLTAPTEKTVQTQPPTGLTVTHP
;
A
#
# COMPACT_ATOMS: atom_id res chain seq x y z
N MET A 1 5.87 -8.78 34.31
CA MET A 1 5.34 -7.39 34.52
C MET A 1 4.40 -7.06 33.38
N ARG A 2 3.25 -6.48 33.66
CA ARG A 2 2.26 -6.08 32.66
C ARG A 2 1.88 -4.62 32.84
N ALA A 3 2.02 -3.81 31.80
CA ALA A 3 1.46 -2.46 31.76
C ALA A 3 0.30 -2.41 30.79
N ARG A 4 -0.81 -1.82 31.20
CA ARG A 4 -2.02 -1.68 30.38
C ARG A 4 -2.65 -0.31 30.66
N LYS A 5 -3.09 0.36 29.60
CA LYS A 5 -3.87 1.59 29.74
C LYS A 5 -5.24 1.30 30.36
N GLN A 6 -5.66 2.11 31.29
CA GLN A 6 -7.02 2.07 31.82
C GLN A 6 -7.95 2.75 30.83
N TYR A 7 -9.10 2.13 30.56
CA TYR A 7 -10.10 2.68 29.64
C TYR A 7 -10.53 4.09 30.07
N GLY A 8 -10.40 5.07 29.18
CA GLY A 8 -10.84 6.46 29.43
C GLY A 8 -9.74 7.43 29.94
N SER A 9 -8.49 6.99 30.12
CA SER A 9 -7.38 7.92 30.48
C SER A 9 -6.60 8.33 29.23
N GLU A 10 -6.16 9.59 29.16
CA GLU A 10 -5.25 10.06 28.11
C GLU A 10 -3.78 9.69 28.39
N ASP A 11 -3.48 9.22 29.59
CA ASP A 11 -2.14 8.86 29.99
C ASP A 11 -1.68 7.52 29.39
N THR A 12 -0.47 7.50 28.84
CA THR A 12 0.19 6.28 28.38
C THR A 12 0.86 5.58 29.56
N ALA A 13 0.63 4.26 29.69
CA ALA A 13 1.37 3.47 30.65
C ALA A 13 2.85 3.35 30.25
N LYS A 14 3.77 3.43 31.18
CA LYS A 14 5.22 3.39 30.93
C LYS A 14 5.89 2.28 31.71
N ILE A 15 6.74 1.51 31.03
CA ILE A 15 7.66 0.57 31.64
C ILE A 15 9.07 1.13 31.45
N ASN A 16 9.78 1.37 32.55
CA ASN A 16 11.18 1.79 32.51
C ASN A 16 12.04 0.76 33.23
N LEU A 17 12.94 0.12 32.53
CA LEU A 17 13.88 -0.88 33.01
C LEU A 17 15.29 -0.29 32.89
N ASN A 18 15.80 0.21 34.00
CA ASN A 18 17.10 0.90 34.08
C ASN A 18 18.22 -0.01 34.60
N GLY A 19 18.02 -1.31 34.57
CA GLY A 19 18.94 -2.35 35.07
C GLY A 19 18.17 -3.44 35.82
N GLY A 20 18.85 -4.54 36.09
CA GLY A 20 18.31 -5.67 36.83
C GLY A 20 17.93 -6.87 35.99
N THR A 21 17.40 -7.90 36.65
CA THR A 21 17.08 -9.19 36.02
C THR A 21 15.63 -9.56 36.27
N ILE A 22 14.96 -10.02 35.18
CA ILE A 22 13.62 -10.59 35.22
C ILE A 22 13.74 -12.01 34.65
N THR A 23 13.58 -13.01 35.48
CA THR A 23 13.77 -14.41 35.10
C THR A 23 12.85 -15.36 35.89
N GLY A 24 12.63 -16.55 35.36
CA GLY A 24 11.92 -17.64 36.05
C GLY A 24 10.40 -17.42 36.20
N ASN A 25 9.83 -16.49 35.45
CA ASN A 25 8.39 -16.22 35.50
C ASN A 25 7.68 -16.99 34.39
N THR A 26 6.44 -17.41 34.63
CA THR A 26 5.58 -18.07 33.65
C THR A 26 4.25 -17.30 33.55
N ALA A 27 3.85 -16.98 32.32
CA ALA A 27 2.53 -16.43 32.01
C ALA A 27 1.65 -17.50 31.38
N GLY A 28 0.33 -17.40 31.56
CA GLY A 28 -0.60 -18.35 30.93
C GLY A 28 -0.69 -18.22 29.41
N ILE A 29 -0.45 -16.99 28.87
CA ILE A 29 -0.66 -16.72 27.43
C ILE A 29 0.60 -16.12 26.81
N ALA A 30 1.10 -14.99 27.31
CA ALA A 30 2.21 -14.27 26.70
C ALA A 30 2.97 -13.40 27.72
N GLY A 31 4.25 -13.12 27.46
CA GLY A 31 5.04 -12.20 28.22
C GLY A 31 5.35 -12.65 29.64
N GLY A 32 5.92 -13.85 29.80
CA GLY A 32 6.31 -14.39 31.10
C GLY A 32 7.15 -13.41 31.91
N GLY A 33 8.11 -12.73 31.29
CA GLY A 33 8.89 -11.67 31.90
C GLY A 33 8.19 -10.32 31.85
N VAL A 34 8.05 -9.76 30.67
CA VAL A 34 7.45 -8.46 30.40
C VAL A 34 6.46 -8.58 29.25
N TYR A 35 5.28 -8.06 29.45
CA TYR A 35 4.27 -7.90 28.39
C TYR A 35 3.91 -6.43 28.26
N PHE A 36 3.99 -5.88 27.04
CA PHE A 36 3.47 -4.54 26.78
C PHE A 36 2.68 -4.47 25.48
N GLY A 37 1.61 -3.68 25.52
CA GLY A 37 0.70 -3.53 24.41
C GLY A 37 -0.24 -2.35 24.63
N GLY A 38 -0.99 -2.02 23.60
CA GLY A 38 -1.81 -0.83 23.59
C GLY A 38 -0.95 0.44 23.73
N MET A 39 -1.49 1.55 24.11
CA MET A 39 -0.78 2.84 24.22
C MET A 39 0.21 2.85 25.40
N THR A 40 1.19 1.94 25.40
CA THR A 40 2.24 1.84 26.42
C THR A 40 3.61 2.08 25.79
N THR A 41 4.57 2.53 26.57
CA THR A 41 5.98 2.62 26.16
C THR A 41 6.85 1.75 27.04
N CYS A 42 7.82 1.04 26.44
CA CYS A 42 8.82 0.26 27.15
C CYS A 42 10.21 0.85 26.86
N LYS A 43 10.89 1.30 27.93
CA LYS A 43 12.26 1.80 27.84
C LYS A 43 13.20 0.87 28.59
N VAL A 44 14.36 0.58 27.98
CA VAL A 44 15.42 -0.22 28.58
C VAL A 44 16.73 0.57 28.58
N ALA A 45 17.47 0.55 29.68
CA ALA A 45 18.75 1.22 29.83
C ALA A 45 19.63 0.51 30.89
N GLY A 46 20.92 0.75 30.88
CA GLY A 46 21.86 0.08 31.81
C GLY A 46 21.97 -1.42 31.52
N THR A 47 22.30 -2.22 32.54
CA THR A 47 22.39 -3.69 32.37
C THR A 47 21.05 -4.35 32.71
N VAL A 48 20.34 -4.78 31.68
CA VAL A 48 19.00 -5.39 31.79
C VAL A 48 19.04 -6.83 31.25
N ASN A 49 18.60 -7.78 32.06
CA ASN A 49 18.51 -9.18 31.69
C ASN A 49 17.06 -9.67 31.81
N ILE A 50 16.45 -9.99 30.68
CA ILE A 50 15.10 -10.56 30.59
C ILE A 50 15.23 -11.87 29.84
N THR A 51 15.42 -12.95 30.58
CA THR A 51 15.72 -14.29 30.05
C THR A 51 15.12 -15.37 30.95
N GLY A 52 14.92 -16.58 30.41
CA GLY A 52 14.41 -17.72 31.16
C GLY A 52 12.96 -17.55 31.65
N ASN A 53 12.19 -16.67 31.04
CA ASN A 53 10.76 -16.54 31.29
C ASN A 53 9.97 -17.29 30.21
N THR A 54 8.82 -17.84 30.58
CA THR A 54 8.05 -18.76 29.72
C THR A 54 6.57 -18.36 29.65
N GLN A 55 5.88 -18.95 28.69
CA GLN A 55 4.43 -18.85 28.52
C GLN A 55 3.81 -20.19 28.19
N GLY A 56 2.51 -20.31 28.46
CA GLY A 56 1.74 -21.51 28.17
C GLY A 56 2.10 -22.72 29.01
N ASP A 57 1.41 -23.82 28.77
CA ASP A 57 1.61 -25.08 29.46
C ASP A 57 2.88 -25.80 28.95
N ASP A 58 3.28 -25.53 27.72
CA ASP A 58 4.50 -26.01 27.04
C ASP A 58 5.77 -25.30 27.51
N LYS A 59 5.63 -24.23 28.28
CA LYS A 59 6.72 -23.39 28.76
C LYS A 59 7.60 -22.81 27.65
N ALA A 60 6.99 -22.42 26.55
CA ALA A 60 7.70 -21.74 25.47
C ALA A 60 8.35 -20.45 25.99
N ALA A 61 9.53 -20.10 25.47
CA ALA A 61 10.24 -18.89 25.88
C ALA A 61 9.42 -17.63 25.56
N SER A 62 9.27 -16.74 26.54
CA SER A 62 8.54 -15.48 26.39
C SER A 62 9.05 -14.44 27.39
N ASN A 63 10.15 -13.81 27.04
CA ASN A 63 10.85 -12.89 27.92
C ASN A 63 10.26 -11.48 27.87
N LEU A 64 10.44 -10.74 26.79
CA LEU A 64 9.79 -9.47 26.54
C LEU A 64 8.88 -9.62 25.34
N HIS A 65 7.59 -9.51 25.55
CA HIS A 65 6.56 -9.71 24.54
C HIS A 65 5.90 -8.40 24.15
N VAL A 66 5.89 -8.13 22.84
CA VAL A 66 5.22 -6.99 22.21
C VAL A 66 3.90 -7.45 21.63
N ALA A 67 2.79 -6.94 22.15
CA ALA A 67 1.46 -7.29 21.66
C ALA A 67 1.15 -6.65 20.29
N ALA A 68 0.26 -7.28 19.53
CA ALA A 68 -0.19 -6.76 18.24
C ALA A 68 -0.83 -5.37 18.31
N SER A 69 -1.52 -5.09 19.42
CA SER A 69 -2.09 -3.77 19.68
C SER A 69 -1.06 -2.66 19.91
N ALA A 70 0.23 -3.03 19.95
CA ALA A 70 1.36 -2.12 20.11
C ALA A 70 2.13 -1.88 18.79
N GLU A 71 1.46 -1.94 17.67
CA GLU A 71 2.06 -1.94 16.31
C GLU A 71 3.00 -0.78 16.03
N ASP A 72 2.74 0.39 16.61
CA ASP A 72 3.63 1.56 16.50
C ASP A 72 4.63 1.65 17.65
N GLN A 73 4.70 0.62 18.49
CA GLN A 73 5.51 0.64 19.70
C GLN A 73 6.74 -0.23 19.55
N ALA A 74 7.85 0.38 19.83
CA ALA A 74 9.13 -0.30 19.92
C ALA A 74 9.62 -0.26 21.37
N VAL A 75 10.45 -1.26 21.71
CA VAL A 75 11.32 -1.17 22.87
C VAL A 75 12.32 -0.05 22.61
N LEU A 76 12.24 1.03 23.38
CA LEU A 76 13.17 2.14 23.26
C LEU A 76 14.44 1.82 24.06
N ALA A 77 15.49 1.42 23.36
CA ALA A 77 16.78 1.13 23.95
C ALA A 77 17.58 2.43 24.12
N GLY A 78 17.75 2.86 25.35
CA GLY A 78 18.66 3.97 25.70
C GLY A 78 20.11 3.48 25.73
N ASN A 79 20.89 3.95 26.70
CA ASN A 79 22.24 3.47 26.93
C ASN A 79 22.20 2.06 27.56
N VAL A 80 21.89 1.05 26.75
CA VAL A 80 21.85 -0.37 27.18
C VAL A 80 23.26 -0.91 27.15
N SER A 81 23.67 -1.56 28.25
CA SER A 81 24.99 -2.21 28.34
C SER A 81 25.08 -3.41 27.39
N SER A 82 26.24 -3.63 26.81
CA SER A 82 26.56 -4.84 26.01
C SER A 82 26.44 -6.16 26.80
N ASP A 83 26.45 -6.08 28.13
CA ASP A 83 26.26 -7.23 29.04
C ASP A 83 24.78 -7.60 29.22
N SER A 84 23.88 -6.82 28.68
CA SER A 84 22.45 -7.09 28.73
C SER A 84 22.06 -8.27 27.83
N ARG A 85 21.02 -8.99 28.23
CA ARG A 85 20.43 -10.07 27.43
C ARG A 85 18.91 -9.98 27.52
N ILE A 86 18.26 -9.72 26.39
CA ILE A 86 16.81 -9.52 26.33
C ILE A 86 16.25 -10.40 25.21
N GLY A 87 15.49 -11.42 25.60
CA GLY A 87 14.72 -12.22 24.66
C GLY A 87 13.48 -11.44 24.18
N LEU A 88 13.25 -11.44 22.90
CA LEU A 88 12.14 -10.74 22.25
C LEU A 88 11.13 -11.73 21.70
N ASN A 89 9.86 -11.44 21.91
CA ASN A 89 8.73 -12.09 21.30
C ASN A 89 7.72 -11.03 20.85
N ALA A 90 6.89 -11.36 19.85
CA ALA A 90 5.84 -10.48 19.37
C ALA A 90 4.64 -11.27 18.83
N ASP A 91 3.46 -10.69 18.90
CA ASP A 91 2.26 -11.28 18.29
C ASP A 91 2.33 -11.22 16.75
N LEU A 92 3.00 -10.21 16.20
CA LEU A 92 3.19 -10.03 14.77
C LEU A 92 4.64 -10.33 14.38
N ILE A 93 4.84 -11.19 13.39
CA ILE A 93 6.13 -11.48 12.78
C ILE A 93 5.98 -11.50 11.25
N PRO A 94 6.76 -10.75 10.51
CA PRO A 94 7.88 -9.89 10.95
C PRO A 94 7.45 -8.71 11.81
N ALA A 95 8.14 -8.48 12.93
CA ALA A 95 7.93 -7.30 13.77
C ALA A 95 8.97 -6.25 13.40
N TYR A 96 8.61 -5.30 12.56
CA TYR A 96 9.53 -4.26 12.08
C TYR A 96 9.80 -3.22 13.17
N ARG A 97 11.08 -2.85 13.29
CA ARG A 97 11.54 -1.84 14.24
C ARG A 97 11.09 -2.12 15.69
N ILE A 98 10.98 -3.39 16.05
CA ILE A 98 10.58 -3.82 17.39
C ILE A 98 11.49 -3.25 18.51
N VAL A 99 12.75 -2.94 18.17
CA VAL A 99 13.69 -2.20 19.01
C VAL A 99 14.16 -0.96 18.28
N GLN A 100 14.25 0.16 18.99
CA GLN A 100 14.78 1.43 18.47
C GLN A 100 15.77 2.03 19.48
N GLY A 101 16.79 2.74 19.00
CA GLY A 101 17.76 3.45 19.82
C GLY A 101 19.01 2.64 20.22
N SER A 102 19.18 1.41 19.70
CA SER A 102 20.39 0.60 19.91
C SER A 102 21.01 0.19 18.61
N SER A 103 22.34 0.10 18.60
CA SER A 103 23.13 -0.46 17.49
C SER A 103 23.74 -1.83 17.82
N ASP A 104 23.65 -2.27 19.08
CA ASP A 104 24.24 -3.54 19.53
C ASP A 104 23.29 -4.71 19.29
N THR A 105 23.68 -5.57 18.34
CA THR A 105 22.93 -6.77 17.96
C THR A 105 22.98 -7.90 19.00
N ASN A 106 23.95 -7.86 19.94
CA ASN A 106 24.16 -8.98 20.87
C ASN A 106 23.26 -8.89 22.12
N VAL A 107 22.65 -7.74 22.35
CA VAL A 107 21.78 -7.49 23.51
C VAL A 107 20.41 -8.16 23.32
N PHE A 108 19.93 -8.18 22.10
CA PHE A 108 18.57 -8.65 21.78
C PHE A 108 18.62 -9.97 21.02
N THR A 109 17.88 -10.95 21.51
CA THR A 109 17.75 -12.29 20.91
C THR A 109 16.30 -12.61 20.67
N SER A 110 16.03 -13.53 19.74
CA SER A 110 14.67 -14.06 19.57
C SER A 110 14.36 -15.09 20.67
N ASP A 111 13.17 -15.03 21.23
CA ASP A 111 12.62 -16.10 22.08
C ASP A 111 12.11 -17.29 21.24
N ARG A 112 11.93 -17.08 19.94
CA ARG A 112 11.43 -18.10 19.00
C ARG A 112 12.59 -18.73 18.25
N ALA A 113 12.65 -20.06 18.24
CA ALA A 113 13.72 -20.79 17.55
C ALA A 113 13.74 -20.53 16.04
N ASN A 114 12.58 -20.23 15.46
CA ASN A 114 12.38 -19.97 14.04
C ASN A 114 12.53 -18.49 13.64
N CYS A 115 12.92 -17.63 14.56
CA CYS A 115 13.07 -16.19 14.33
C CYS A 115 14.46 -15.69 14.71
N ALA A 116 14.87 -14.61 14.08
CA ALA A 116 16.10 -13.91 14.38
C ALA A 116 15.85 -12.40 14.56
N VAL A 117 16.67 -11.78 15.39
CA VAL A 117 16.73 -10.32 15.48
C VAL A 117 17.65 -9.82 14.36
N THR A 118 17.11 -9.07 13.42
CA THR A 118 17.82 -8.55 12.25
C THR A 118 17.95 -7.03 12.30
N LYS A 119 19.00 -6.49 11.67
CA LYS A 119 19.21 -5.04 11.63
C LYS A 119 18.24 -4.36 10.69
N ASN A 120 17.72 -3.22 11.14
CA ASN A 120 16.91 -2.31 10.33
C ASN A 120 17.46 -0.88 10.46
N GLY A 121 18.39 -0.53 9.58
CA GLY A 121 19.13 0.73 9.69
C GLY A 121 20.23 0.69 10.74
N SER A 122 20.64 1.87 11.24
CA SER A 122 21.79 2.01 12.16
C SER A 122 21.45 1.74 13.63
N VAL A 123 20.21 2.01 14.04
CA VAL A 123 19.79 2.00 15.46
C VAL A 123 18.45 1.31 15.70
N SER A 124 18.06 0.40 14.83
CA SER A 124 16.79 -0.33 14.94
C SER A 124 16.97 -1.80 14.60
N PHE A 125 16.10 -2.65 15.13
CA PHE A 125 16.06 -4.07 14.84
C PHE A 125 14.64 -4.53 14.55
N ASN A 126 14.55 -5.54 13.69
CA ASN A 126 13.33 -6.32 13.44
C ASN A 126 13.42 -7.65 14.20
N LEU A 127 12.26 -8.28 14.39
CA LEU A 127 12.17 -9.71 14.68
C LEU A 127 11.59 -10.39 13.44
N ASP A 128 12.43 -11.11 12.71
CA ASP A 128 12.11 -11.73 11.41
C ASP A 128 12.14 -13.25 11.49
N LEU A 129 11.42 -13.92 10.59
CA LEU A 129 11.53 -15.37 10.42
C LEU A 129 12.91 -15.72 9.83
N LEU A 130 13.47 -16.85 10.28
CA LEU A 130 14.70 -17.38 9.69
C LEU A 130 14.44 -17.88 8.27
N ALA A 131 15.35 -17.58 7.36
CA ALA A 131 15.22 -17.96 5.95
C ALA A 131 15.12 -19.48 5.70
N ASN A 132 15.52 -20.30 6.66
CA ASN A 132 15.52 -21.76 6.56
C ASN A 132 14.26 -22.42 7.14
N GLU A 133 13.38 -21.67 7.79
CA GLU A 133 12.15 -22.19 8.36
C GLU A 133 11.02 -22.23 7.31
N LYS A 134 11.22 -23.09 6.32
CA LYS A 134 10.36 -23.17 5.12
C LYS A 134 9.00 -23.86 5.34
N HIS A 135 8.73 -24.41 6.52
CA HIS A 135 7.51 -25.19 6.79
C HIS A 135 6.69 -24.64 7.95
N ILE A 136 6.78 -23.35 8.15
CA ILE A 136 5.92 -22.70 9.12
C ILE A 136 4.57 -22.48 8.46
N HIS A 137 3.70 -23.43 8.61
CA HIS A 137 2.30 -23.32 8.22
C HIS A 137 1.60 -22.39 9.18
N CYS A 138 1.86 -21.17 9.04
CA CYS A 138 1.78 -20.18 10.03
C CYS A 138 0.43 -19.56 10.19
N VAL A 139 -0.49 -20.12 10.87
CA VAL A 139 -1.49 -19.24 11.46
C VAL A 139 -2.16 -19.87 12.66
N CYS A 140 -1.91 -19.34 13.79
CA CYS A 140 -2.52 -19.79 15.01
C CYS A 140 -4.00 -19.44 15.06
N LEU A 141 -4.85 -20.43 15.36
CA LEU A 141 -6.28 -20.27 15.58
C LEU A 141 -6.59 -19.47 16.85
N GLN A 142 -5.66 -19.42 17.79
CA GLN A 142 -5.97 -19.02 19.14
C GLN A 142 -6.07 -17.51 19.37
N ASN A 143 -5.64 -16.65 18.44
CA ASN A 143 -5.63 -15.21 18.65
C ASN A 143 -6.00 -14.40 17.40
N GLN A 144 -7.13 -14.69 16.81
CA GLN A 144 -7.64 -13.94 15.65
C GLN A 144 -7.82 -12.43 15.91
N SER A 145 -7.92 -12.02 17.17
CA SER A 145 -8.05 -10.60 17.57
C SER A 145 -6.73 -9.82 17.54
N TYR A 146 -5.59 -10.47 17.35
CA TYR A 146 -4.27 -9.85 17.46
C TYR A 146 -3.52 -9.73 16.13
N GLY A 147 -4.17 -10.02 15.03
CA GLY A 147 -3.54 -9.98 13.70
C GLY A 147 -2.99 -11.35 13.28
N PRO A 148 -2.49 -11.40 12.08
CA PRO A 148 -2.32 -12.64 11.34
C PRO A 148 -1.07 -13.45 11.66
N TYR A 149 -0.09 -12.86 12.36
CA TYR A 149 1.18 -13.53 12.65
C TYR A 149 1.34 -13.77 14.13
N HIS A 150 1.12 -14.97 14.52
CA HIS A 150 1.50 -15.44 15.83
C HIS A 150 1.98 -16.87 15.71
N ASP A 151 2.70 -17.29 16.72
CA ASP A 151 3.38 -18.55 16.74
C ASP A 151 2.45 -19.72 16.49
N HIS A 152 3.00 -20.71 15.77
CA HIS A 152 2.35 -21.97 15.69
C HIS A 152 2.38 -22.60 17.03
N ASP A 153 1.24 -22.97 17.47
CA ASP A 153 1.17 -24.11 18.34
C ASP A 153 1.82 -25.29 17.57
N GLN A 154 2.97 -25.78 18.04
CA GLN A 154 3.64 -26.93 17.43
C GLN A 154 2.73 -28.15 17.38
N ASP A 155 1.63 -28.15 18.16
CA ASP A 155 0.59 -29.16 18.17
C ASP A 155 -0.49 -28.97 17.10
N THR A 156 -0.52 -27.85 16.37
CA THR A 156 -1.48 -27.71 15.26
C THR A 156 -1.11 -28.67 14.14
N LYS A 157 -1.89 -29.76 14.02
CA LYS A 157 -1.70 -30.75 12.98
C LYS A 157 -2.18 -30.22 11.65
N TRP A 158 -1.25 -29.83 10.82
CA TRP A 158 -1.52 -29.55 9.42
C TRP A 158 -1.66 -30.88 8.65
N VAL A 159 -2.71 -30.95 7.83
CA VAL A 159 -3.03 -32.15 7.05
C VAL A 159 -2.70 -31.90 5.59
N GLY A 160 -1.83 -32.75 5.01
CA GLY A 160 -1.55 -32.73 3.58
C GLY A 160 -2.76 -33.18 2.78
N ILE A 161 -3.16 -32.37 1.77
CA ILE A 161 -4.29 -32.69 0.90
C ILE A 161 -3.90 -32.63 -0.57
N SER A 162 -4.53 -33.51 -1.35
CA SER A 162 -4.43 -33.55 -2.82
C SER A 162 -5.74 -33.11 -3.50
N SER A 163 -6.74 -32.66 -2.73
CA SER A 163 -8.02 -32.19 -3.24
C SER A 163 -8.69 -31.27 -2.22
N LEU A 164 -9.28 -30.17 -2.69
CA LEU A 164 -10.08 -29.25 -1.85
C LEU A 164 -11.34 -29.91 -1.28
N LYS A 165 -11.82 -31.03 -1.87
CA LYS A 165 -12.96 -31.80 -1.32
C LYS A 165 -12.65 -32.46 0.04
N SER A 166 -11.37 -32.56 0.40
CA SER A 166 -10.93 -33.10 1.69
C SER A 166 -10.94 -32.04 2.80
N VAL A 167 -11.12 -30.77 2.47
CA VAL A 167 -11.14 -29.66 3.42
C VAL A 167 -12.43 -29.69 4.24
N LYS A 168 -12.31 -29.49 5.54
CA LYS A 168 -13.42 -29.37 6.49
C LYS A 168 -13.24 -28.10 7.32
N SER A 169 -14.34 -27.59 7.87
CA SER A 169 -14.35 -26.46 8.80
C SER A 169 -13.33 -26.66 9.95
N TYR A 170 -12.75 -25.56 10.40
CA TYR A 170 -11.77 -25.47 11.50
C TYR A 170 -10.48 -26.25 11.25
N GLY A 171 -10.18 -26.61 10.00
CA GLY A 171 -8.99 -27.38 9.64
C GLY A 171 -7.83 -26.52 9.15
N CYS A 172 -6.62 -27.08 9.34
CA CYS A 172 -5.37 -26.55 8.80
C CYS A 172 -4.80 -27.55 7.79
N TYR A 173 -4.59 -27.09 6.56
CA TYR A 173 -4.21 -27.96 5.44
C TYR A 173 -3.01 -27.41 4.69
N TYR A 174 -2.22 -28.29 4.08
CA TYR A 174 -1.22 -27.91 3.09
C TYR A 174 -1.37 -28.73 1.82
N LEU A 175 -1.07 -28.15 0.70
CA LEU A 175 -1.15 -28.85 -0.58
C LEU A 175 0.03 -29.79 -0.76
N LEU A 176 -0.24 -31.01 -1.23
CA LEU A 176 0.75 -32.03 -1.60
C LEU A 176 1.11 -31.97 -3.09
N ASN A 177 0.25 -31.38 -3.89
CA ASN A 177 0.37 -31.20 -5.34
C ASN A 177 -0.59 -30.09 -5.79
N ASP A 178 -0.49 -29.68 -7.04
CA ASP A 178 -1.48 -28.80 -7.65
C ASP A 178 -2.87 -29.43 -7.56
N VAL A 179 -3.86 -28.62 -7.19
CA VAL A 179 -5.25 -29.05 -7.07
C VAL A 179 -6.13 -28.27 -8.03
N THR A 180 -6.96 -28.98 -8.75
CA THR A 180 -7.95 -28.38 -9.65
C THR A 180 -9.33 -28.50 -9.05
N THR A 181 -10.11 -27.43 -9.08
CA THR A 181 -11.52 -27.45 -8.67
C THR A 181 -12.41 -26.79 -9.71
N ASN A 182 -13.60 -27.36 -9.90
CA ASN A 182 -14.69 -26.80 -10.69
C ASN A 182 -15.90 -26.42 -9.81
N ASP A 183 -15.72 -26.44 -8.50
CA ASP A 183 -16.77 -26.14 -7.55
C ASP A 183 -16.89 -24.60 -7.41
N GLU A 184 -17.91 -24.01 -8.02
CA GLU A 184 -18.25 -22.60 -7.83
C GLU A 184 -18.66 -22.32 -6.38
N GLY A 185 -18.12 -21.25 -5.81
CA GLY A 185 -18.41 -20.86 -4.43
C GLY A 185 -17.77 -21.79 -3.40
N TRP A 186 -16.65 -22.45 -3.76
CA TRP A 186 -15.90 -23.21 -2.77
C TRP A 186 -15.59 -22.34 -1.55
N GLY A 187 -15.73 -22.89 -0.37
CA GLY A 187 -15.52 -22.18 0.90
C GLY A 187 -16.79 -21.59 1.51
N SER A 188 -17.92 -21.54 0.79
CA SER A 188 -19.17 -20.97 1.29
C SER A 188 -19.71 -21.64 2.55
N ASP A 189 -19.45 -22.91 2.72
CA ASP A 189 -19.93 -23.74 3.83
C ASP A 189 -18.80 -24.14 4.81
N LEU A 190 -17.65 -23.48 4.73
CA LEU A 190 -16.45 -23.84 5.49
C LEU A 190 -16.12 -22.75 6.52
N ASP A 191 -16.24 -23.09 7.81
CA ASP A 191 -15.83 -22.24 8.93
C ASP A 191 -14.32 -22.28 9.13
N ASP A 192 -13.68 -21.11 9.26
CA ASP A 192 -12.30 -20.92 9.76
C ASP A 192 -11.27 -21.91 9.20
N VAL A 193 -11.14 -21.93 7.89
CA VAL A 193 -10.21 -22.81 7.18
C VAL A 193 -8.90 -22.12 6.91
N ARG A 194 -7.80 -22.89 6.97
CA ARG A 194 -6.45 -22.47 6.63
C ARG A 194 -5.81 -23.40 5.65
N ILE A 195 -5.21 -22.80 4.61
CA ILE A 195 -4.52 -23.56 3.57
C ILE A 195 -3.15 -22.93 3.34
N CYS A 196 -2.11 -23.75 3.48
CA CYS A 196 -0.78 -23.45 2.96
C CYS A 196 -0.69 -23.99 1.54
N LEU A 197 -0.34 -23.15 0.59
CA LEU A 197 -0.15 -23.56 -0.80
C LEU A 197 1.08 -24.46 -0.95
N ASN A 198 2.10 -24.31 -0.09
CA ASN A 198 3.31 -25.16 -0.10
C ASN A 198 3.97 -25.20 -1.49
N GLY A 199 3.95 -24.08 -2.24
CA GLY A 199 4.46 -23.96 -3.60
C GLY A 199 3.57 -24.57 -4.68
N HIS A 200 2.40 -25.09 -4.34
CA HIS A 200 1.45 -25.70 -5.26
C HIS A 200 0.31 -24.77 -5.61
N ASN A 201 -0.38 -25.08 -6.71
CA ASN A 201 -1.42 -24.25 -7.26
C ASN A 201 -2.83 -24.75 -6.93
N ILE A 202 -3.74 -23.81 -6.67
CA ILE A 202 -5.17 -24.01 -6.75
C ILE A 202 -5.62 -23.52 -8.13
N ILE A 203 -6.00 -24.45 -8.99
CA ILE A 203 -6.40 -24.17 -10.38
C ILE A 203 -7.92 -24.22 -10.45
N LEU A 204 -8.52 -23.07 -10.78
CA LEU A 204 -9.95 -22.89 -10.84
C LEU A 204 -10.47 -23.11 -12.26
N GLU A 205 -11.40 -24.07 -12.43
CA GLU A 205 -12.02 -24.40 -13.72
C GLU A 205 -13.51 -24.03 -13.72
N ASN A 206 -14.02 -23.56 -14.86
CA ASN A 206 -15.46 -23.49 -15.21
C ASN A 206 -16.39 -22.68 -14.31
N GLY A 207 -16.07 -21.46 -13.88
CA GLY A 207 -16.99 -20.57 -13.17
C GLY A 207 -17.78 -19.65 -14.08
N TYR A 208 -19.12 -19.68 -14.05
CA TYR A 208 -19.96 -18.87 -14.95
C TYR A 208 -20.42 -17.52 -14.37
N TYR A 209 -20.91 -17.46 -13.13
CA TYR A 209 -21.54 -16.27 -12.56
C TYR A 209 -21.25 -16.06 -11.07
N ARG A 210 -20.66 -17.02 -10.40
CA ARG A 210 -20.33 -16.97 -8.97
C ARG A 210 -18.83 -16.84 -8.77
N PRO A 211 -18.38 -16.30 -7.65
CA PRO A 211 -16.98 -16.36 -7.30
C PRO A 211 -16.53 -17.83 -7.21
N TYR A 212 -15.29 -18.11 -7.58
CA TYR A 212 -14.74 -19.46 -7.41
C TYR A 212 -14.56 -19.80 -5.95
N ILE A 213 -14.03 -18.86 -5.16
CA ILE A 213 -13.88 -18.96 -3.71
C ILE A 213 -14.77 -17.93 -3.07
N HIS A 214 -15.72 -18.36 -2.25
CA HIS A 214 -16.69 -17.48 -1.60
C HIS A 214 -16.60 -17.59 -0.08
N VAL A 215 -16.14 -16.53 0.59
CA VAL A 215 -16.10 -16.43 2.04
C VAL A 215 -17.36 -15.75 2.52
N THR A 216 -18.26 -16.51 3.13
CA THR A 216 -19.61 -16.10 3.52
C THR A 216 -19.93 -16.58 4.95
N ASN A 217 -21.11 -16.25 5.47
CA ASN A 217 -21.61 -16.72 6.78
C ASN A 217 -20.74 -16.39 7.99
N TYR A 218 -20.05 -15.23 7.97
CA TYR A 218 -19.12 -14.80 9.03
C TYR A 218 -17.85 -15.66 9.18
N HIS A 219 -17.53 -16.45 8.17
CA HIS A 219 -16.39 -17.37 8.18
C HIS A 219 -15.06 -16.64 7.90
N THR A 220 -13.96 -17.35 8.22
CA THR A 220 -12.60 -16.91 7.94
C THR A 220 -11.90 -17.91 7.03
N LEU A 221 -11.38 -17.42 5.90
CA LEU A 221 -10.45 -18.19 5.08
C LEU A 221 -9.06 -17.57 5.21
N THR A 222 -8.06 -18.43 5.42
CA THR A 222 -6.67 -18.00 5.48
C THR A 222 -5.84 -18.77 4.47
N ILE A 223 -5.10 -18.04 3.64
CA ILE A 223 -4.14 -18.59 2.70
C ILE A 223 -2.74 -18.16 3.14
N THR A 224 -1.83 -19.11 3.15
CA THR A 224 -0.40 -18.89 3.37
C THR A 224 0.41 -19.70 2.37
N ASP A 225 1.70 -19.43 2.30
CA ASP A 225 2.65 -20.17 1.50
C ASP A 225 4.01 -20.15 2.16
N CYS A 226 4.64 -21.30 2.30
CA CYS A 226 5.95 -21.42 2.92
C CYS A 226 7.05 -21.80 1.92
N ALA A 227 6.72 -21.97 0.66
CA ALA A 227 7.69 -22.30 -0.36
C ALA A 227 8.47 -21.07 -0.84
N GLU A 228 9.68 -21.31 -1.37
CA GLU A 228 10.50 -20.28 -1.98
C GLU A 228 9.89 -19.78 -3.29
N GLU A 229 9.37 -20.72 -4.09
CA GLU A 229 8.54 -20.41 -5.25
C GLU A 229 7.08 -20.41 -4.82
N ALA A 230 6.44 -19.28 -4.94
CA ALA A 230 5.08 -19.10 -4.45
C ALA A 230 4.09 -19.92 -5.28
N GLY A 231 3.24 -20.68 -4.59
CA GLY A 231 2.06 -21.31 -5.16
C GLY A 231 1.02 -20.26 -5.55
N GLN A 232 0.13 -20.62 -6.47
CA GLN A 232 -0.83 -19.69 -7.06
C GLN A 232 -2.27 -20.15 -6.85
N ILE A 233 -3.16 -19.20 -6.65
CA ILE A 233 -4.59 -19.36 -6.87
C ILE A 233 -4.88 -18.74 -8.23
N THR A 234 -5.10 -19.57 -9.24
CA THR A 234 -5.17 -19.15 -10.62
C THR A 234 -6.32 -19.79 -11.35
N ARG A 235 -6.73 -19.17 -12.44
CA ARG A 235 -7.72 -19.73 -13.32
C ARG A 235 -7.05 -20.55 -14.41
N LYS A 236 -7.63 -21.70 -14.74
CA LYS A 236 -7.23 -22.44 -15.95
C LYS A 236 -7.62 -21.60 -17.18
N ASP A 237 -6.65 -21.43 -18.05
CA ASP A 237 -6.88 -20.77 -19.33
C ASP A 237 -7.81 -21.67 -20.18
N THR A 238 -9.09 -21.38 -20.11
CA THR A 238 -10.10 -22.01 -20.95
C THR A 238 -10.68 -20.94 -21.88
N ALA A 239 -11.04 -21.33 -23.09
CA ALA A 239 -11.64 -20.45 -24.10
C ALA A 239 -13.00 -19.85 -23.69
N ASP A 240 -13.44 -20.01 -22.45
CA ASP A 240 -14.67 -19.44 -21.92
C ASP A 240 -14.39 -18.36 -20.86
N PRO A 241 -14.54 -17.08 -21.22
CA PRO A 241 -14.08 -15.94 -20.43
C PRO A 241 -15.03 -15.50 -19.31
N LYS A 242 -16.01 -16.30 -18.89
CA LYS A 242 -17.13 -15.88 -18.05
C LYS A 242 -16.88 -15.83 -16.54
N GLY A 243 -15.66 -15.94 -16.06
CA GLY A 243 -15.34 -15.86 -14.64
C GLY A 243 -15.53 -14.46 -14.07
N THR A 244 -16.22 -14.35 -12.92
CA THR A 244 -16.54 -13.05 -12.32
C THR A 244 -15.49 -12.60 -11.31
N ARG A 245 -15.06 -13.51 -10.41
CA ARG A 245 -14.14 -13.21 -9.32
C ARG A 245 -13.38 -14.47 -8.93
N ILE A 246 -12.12 -14.31 -8.56
CA ILE A 246 -11.40 -15.42 -7.95
C ILE A 246 -11.87 -15.60 -6.51
N ILE A 247 -11.87 -14.52 -5.72
CA ILE A 247 -12.31 -14.54 -4.32
C ILE A 247 -13.37 -13.46 -4.10
N GLU A 248 -14.46 -13.82 -3.43
CA GLU A 248 -15.43 -12.88 -2.87
C GLU A 248 -15.50 -13.01 -1.36
N ILE A 249 -15.45 -11.87 -0.66
CA ILE A 249 -15.51 -11.75 0.79
C ILE A 249 -16.78 -11.00 1.14
N ASP A 250 -17.74 -11.68 1.74
CA ASP A 250 -19.00 -11.06 2.17
C ASP A 250 -18.83 -10.22 3.45
N ALA A 251 -19.83 -9.35 3.69
CA ALA A 251 -19.87 -8.54 4.90
C ALA A 251 -19.81 -9.42 6.16
N GLY A 252 -18.98 -9.01 7.12
CA GLY A 252 -18.72 -9.76 8.35
C GLY A 252 -17.77 -10.95 8.22
N CYS A 253 -17.37 -11.31 6.99
CA CYS A 253 -16.41 -12.39 6.73
C CYS A 253 -14.98 -11.89 6.70
N LYS A 254 -14.03 -12.82 6.77
CA LYS A 254 -12.62 -12.48 6.80
C LYS A 254 -11.80 -13.34 5.84
N PHE A 255 -10.96 -12.68 5.04
CA PHE A 255 -9.94 -13.35 4.24
C PHE A 255 -8.56 -12.83 4.64
N ASN A 256 -7.67 -13.75 5.00
CA ASN A 256 -6.28 -13.44 5.33
C ASN A 256 -5.36 -14.07 4.30
N MET A 257 -4.39 -13.30 3.82
CA MET A 257 -3.37 -13.78 2.90
C MET A 257 -1.98 -13.42 3.41
N PHE A 258 -1.15 -14.43 3.62
CA PHE A 258 0.20 -14.30 4.17
C PHE A 258 1.30 -14.69 3.20
N GLY A 259 0.94 -15.33 2.12
CA GLY A 259 1.84 -15.80 1.08
C GLY A 259 1.06 -16.32 -0.10
N GLY A 260 1.76 -16.74 -1.14
CA GLY A 260 1.18 -17.18 -2.39
C GLY A 260 0.82 -16.02 -3.32
N GLU A 261 0.20 -16.34 -4.43
CA GLU A 261 -0.18 -15.39 -5.46
C GLU A 261 -1.61 -15.66 -5.95
N ILE A 262 -2.41 -14.60 -6.11
CA ILE A 262 -3.70 -14.63 -6.78
C ILE A 262 -3.52 -14.01 -8.15
N THR A 263 -3.77 -14.77 -9.22
CA THR A 263 -3.45 -14.33 -10.59
C THR A 263 -4.36 -14.94 -11.65
N GLY A 264 -4.30 -14.40 -12.87
CA GLY A 264 -4.84 -15.04 -14.07
C GLY A 264 -6.34 -14.87 -14.28
N LEU A 265 -6.99 -13.88 -13.66
CA LEU A 265 -8.33 -13.50 -14.07
C LEU A 265 -8.26 -12.67 -15.35
N ASP A 266 -8.63 -13.25 -16.47
CA ASP A 266 -8.91 -12.49 -17.70
C ASP A 266 -10.40 -12.59 -18.01
N SER A 267 -11.09 -11.47 -17.95
CA SER A 267 -12.53 -11.36 -18.25
C SER A 267 -12.75 -10.70 -19.63
N SER A 268 -11.97 -11.08 -20.64
CA SER A 268 -11.96 -10.43 -21.95
C SER A 268 -13.30 -10.45 -22.72
N GLU A 269 -14.31 -11.20 -22.29
CA GLU A 269 -15.64 -11.24 -22.88
C GLU A 269 -16.76 -11.04 -21.83
N ASN A 270 -17.16 -10.00 -21.59
CA ASN A 270 -18.23 -9.02 -21.46
C ASN A 270 -19.58 -9.34 -20.82
N SER A 271 -19.81 -10.39 -20.06
CA SER A 271 -21.14 -10.55 -19.43
C SER A 271 -21.14 -10.75 -17.92
N ALA A 272 -19.96 -10.74 -17.32
CA ALA A 272 -19.85 -10.97 -15.89
C ALA A 272 -20.01 -9.66 -15.09
N PRO A 273 -20.96 -9.57 -14.15
CA PRO A 273 -21.01 -8.44 -13.24
C PRO A 273 -19.79 -8.47 -12.29
N TYR A 274 -19.06 -7.36 -12.23
CA TYR A 274 -17.97 -7.12 -11.26
C TYR A 274 -16.76 -8.06 -11.35
N PRO A 275 -16.12 -8.19 -12.50
CA PRO A 275 -14.92 -9.00 -12.60
C PRO A 275 -13.78 -8.37 -11.80
N THR A 276 -13.16 -9.12 -10.91
CA THR A 276 -12.00 -8.71 -10.11
C THR A 276 -11.32 -9.94 -9.52
N ALA A 277 -10.02 -9.90 -9.25
CA ALA A 277 -9.38 -11.02 -8.57
C ALA A 277 -9.96 -11.19 -7.17
N VAL A 278 -10.07 -10.12 -6.39
CA VAL A 278 -10.63 -10.12 -5.03
C VAL A 278 -11.71 -9.05 -4.89
N SER A 279 -12.94 -9.46 -4.59
CA SER A 279 -14.04 -8.57 -4.24
C SER A 279 -14.23 -8.53 -2.73
N ASN A 280 -14.01 -7.39 -2.11
CA ASN A 280 -14.09 -7.24 -0.66
C ASN A 280 -15.28 -6.39 -0.20
N ARG A 281 -16.18 -7.02 0.57
CA ARG A 281 -17.23 -6.36 1.36
C ARG A 281 -17.07 -6.60 2.87
N GLY A 282 -16.11 -7.41 3.26
CA GLY A 282 -15.81 -7.80 4.64
C GLY A 282 -14.44 -7.30 5.10
N THR A 283 -13.68 -8.16 5.75
CA THR A 283 -12.32 -7.90 6.19
C THR A 283 -11.33 -8.63 5.31
N PHE A 284 -10.45 -7.90 4.64
CA PHE A 284 -9.33 -8.44 3.88
C PHE A 284 -8.01 -8.01 4.50
N ASN A 285 -7.21 -8.97 4.95
CA ASN A 285 -5.88 -8.75 5.47
C ASN A 285 -4.85 -9.35 4.50
N LEU A 286 -4.14 -8.49 3.77
CA LEU A 286 -2.99 -8.86 2.96
C LEU A 286 -1.73 -8.53 3.73
N CYS A 287 -1.08 -9.55 4.26
CA CYS A 287 0.07 -9.42 5.14
C CYS A 287 1.35 -10.00 4.52
N GLY A 288 1.23 -10.45 3.30
CA GLY A 288 2.23 -11.01 2.40
C GLY A 288 1.53 -11.62 1.21
N GLY A 289 2.32 -11.95 0.16
CA GLY A 289 1.79 -12.50 -1.06
C GLY A 289 1.43 -11.44 -2.10
N LYS A 290 0.92 -11.91 -3.25
CA LYS A 290 0.74 -11.09 -4.45
C LYS A 290 -0.66 -11.23 -5.02
N ILE A 291 -1.18 -10.12 -5.56
CA ILE A 291 -2.37 -10.11 -6.42
C ILE A 291 -1.96 -9.42 -7.71
N THR A 292 -1.89 -10.18 -8.81
CA THR A 292 -1.28 -9.69 -10.06
C THR A 292 -1.89 -10.35 -11.29
N GLY A 293 -1.69 -9.72 -12.46
CA GLY A 293 -2.02 -10.32 -13.75
C GLY A 293 -3.51 -10.48 -14.01
N SER A 294 -4.37 -9.77 -13.30
CA SER A 294 -5.81 -9.78 -13.55
C SER A 294 -6.20 -8.66 -14.51
N ARG A 295 -7.05 -8.99 -15.48
CA ARG A 295 -7.59 -8.07 -16.46
C ARG A 295 -9.10 -8.04 -16.36
N VAL A 296 -9.64 -6.84 -16.18
CA VAL A 296 -11.07 -6.60 -16.13
C VAL A 296 -11.54 -6.02 -17.46
N ASN A 297 -12.49 -6.67 -18.09
CA ASN A 297 -13.07 -6.23 -19.35
C ASN A 297 -14.58 -6.04 -19.24
N SER A 298 -15.02 -5.26 -18.23
CA SER A 298 -16.44 -4.93 -18.10
C SER A 298 -16.84 -3.86 -19.11
N THR A 299 -17.76 -4.17 -20.01
CA THR A 299 -18.40 -3.19 -20.91
C THR A 299 -19.62 -2.52 -20.31
N ASN A 300 -19.93 -2.82 -19.06
CA ASN A 300 -21.10 -2.24 -18.39
C ASN A 300 -20.72 -0.90 -17.73
N ASP A 301 -20.55 0.12 -18.57
CA ASP A 301 -20.18 1.49 -18.19
C ASP A 301 -21.17 2.13 -17.19
N ASP A 302 -22.42 1.60 -17.11
CA ASP A 302 -23.46 2.12 -16.22
C ASP A 302 -23.22 1.78 -14.73
N LEU A 303 -22.32 0.86 -14.42
CA LEU A 303 -22.12 0.39 -13.06
C LEU A 303 -20.81 0.86 -12.40
N GLY A 304 -19.89 1.50 -13.15
CA GLY A 304 -18.68 2.13 -12.61
C GLY A 304 -17.70 1.17 -11.89
N PHE A 305 -17.70 -0.11 -12.23
CA PHE A 305 -16.97 -1.15 -11.50
C PHE A 305 -15.71 -1.57 -12.23
N ASP A 306 -14.61 -0.94 -11.90
CA ASP A 306 -13.34 -1.09 -12.61
C ASP A 306 -12.21 -1.65 -11.73
N GLY A 307 -12.45 -2.66 -10.89
CA GLY A 307 -11.40 -3.20 -10.03
C GLY A 307 -10.68 -4.40 -10.63
N GLY A 308 -9.49 -4.25 -11.21
CA GLY A 308 -8.71 -5.37 -11.76
C GLY A 308 -8.22 -6.36 -10.71
N GLY A 309 -7.42 -5.88 -9.76
CA GLY A 309 -6.85 -6.71 -8.68
C GLY A 309 -7.80 -6.86 -7.51
N VAL A 310 -7.95 -5.84 -6.70
CA VAL A 310 -8.82 -5.81 -5.53
C VAL A 310 -9.88 -4.74 -5.69
N PHE A 311 -11.13 -5.13 -5.59
CA PHE A 311 -12.27 -4.22 -5.61
C PHE A 311 -12.90 -4.13 -4.24
N VAL A 312 -12.93 -2.92 -3.67
CA VAL A 312 -13.54 -2.63 -2.38
C VAL A 312 -14.91 -2.04 -2.60
N ARG A 313 -15.94 -2.67 -2.05
CA ARG A 313 -17.33 -2.21 -2.20
C ARG A 313 -18.08 -2.21 -0.87
N GLY A 314 -19.12 -1.36 -0.81
CA GLY A 314 -19.95 -1.23 0.37
C GLY A 314 -19.34 -0.37 1.47
N TYR A 315 -19.92 -0.44 2.67
CA TYR A 315 -19.56 0.41 3.80
C TYR A 315 -18.90 -0.34 4.97
N ASP A 316 -19.17 -1.65 5.08
CA ASP A 316 -18.72 -2.48 6.22
C ASP A 316 -17.48 -3.30 5.89
N HIS A 317 -16.53 -2.68 5.22
CA HIS A 317 -15.29 -3.34 4.81
C HIS A 317 -14.09 -2.86 5.63
N THR A 318 -13.10 -3.71 5.73
CA THR A 318 -11.77 -3.39 6.25
C THR A 318 -10.71 -3.97 5.33
N ILE A 319 -9.68 -3.19 5.01
CA ILE A 319 -8.49 -3.70 4.35
C ILE A 319 -7.28 -3.36 5.20
N THR A 320 -6.48 -4.37 5.49
CA THR A 320 -5.18 -4.20 6.14
C THR A 320 -4.08 -4.66 5.19
N LEU A 321 -3.11 -3.80 4.95
CA LEU A 321 -1.93 -4.07 4.12
C LEU A 321 -0.69 -4.03 5.00
N SER A 322 0.08 -5.11 5.03
CA SER A 322 1.29 -5.19 5.85
C SER A 322 2.32 -6.16 5.26
N GLY A 323 3.54 -6.16 5.78
CA GLY A 323 4.58 -7.08 5.31
C GLY A 323 4.93 -6.87 3.84
N LEU A 324 5.27 -7.94 3.14
CA LEU A 324 5.57 -7.95 1.71
C LEU A 324 4.27 -8.12 0.89
N SER A 325 3.40 -7.13 0.95
CA SER A 325 2.16 -7.10 0.17
C SER A 325 2.39 -6.50 -1.20
N ILE A 326 1.94 -7.18 -2.24
CA ILE A 326 2.07 -6.75 -3.63
C ILE A 326 0.70 -6.80 -4.30
N ILE A 327 0.24 -5.65 -4.82
CA ILE A 327 -0.95 -5.54 -5.67
C ILE A 327 -0.55 -4.70 -6.87
N GLN A 328 -0.17 -5.36 -7.96
CA GLN A 328 0.40 -4.69 -9.13
C GLN A 328 0.06 -5.44 -10.43
N ASN A 329 0.27 -4.79 -11.58
CA ASN A 329 0.05 -5.38 -12.90
C ASN A 329 -1.37 -5.93 -13.10
N ASN A 330 -2.35 -5.37 -12.41
CA ASN A 330 -3.76 -5.62 -12.67
C ASN A 330 -4.30 -4.45 -13.48
N VAL A 331 -5.09 -4.73 -14.51
CA VAL A 331 -5.53 -3.70 -15.44
C VAL A 331 -7.05 -3.70 -15.64
N ASP A 332 -7.57 -2.55 -16.01
CA ASP A 332 -8.95 -2.38 -16.45
C ASP A 332 -9.15 -2.73 -17.94
N LYS A 333 -10.35 -2.49 -18.45
CA LYS A 333 -10.73 -2.70 -19.86
C LYS A 333 -9.86 -1.93 -20.86
N ASP A 334 -9.33 -0.78 -20.45
CA ASP A 334 -8.54 0.13 -21.26
C ASP A 334 -7.03 -0.13 -21.12
N ASN A 335 -6.65 -1.23 -20.47
CA ASN A 335 -5.28 -1.60 -20.09
C ASN A 335 -4.59 -0.56 -19.20
N GLN A 336 -5.37 0.19 -18.41
CA GLN A 336 -4.82 1.08 -17.40
C GLN A 336 -4.64 0.30 -16.10
N ASP A 337 -3.58 0.62 -15.36
CA ASP A 337 -3.34 0.02 -14.06
C ASP A 337 -4.55 0.23 -13.14
N ASN A 338 -5.02 -0.85 -12.54
CA ASN A 338 -6.15 -0.85 -11.62
C ASN A 338 -6.00 -1.95 -10.58
N ASN A 339 -5.11 -1.71 -9.64
CA ASN A 339 -4.64 -2.70 -8.69
C ASN A 339 -5.58 -2.81 -7.48
N LEU A 340 -5.61 -1.80 -6.63
CA LEU A 340 -6.55 -1.70 -5.51
C LEU A 340 -7.51 -0.54 -5.77
N TYR A 341 -8.76 -0.87 -6.07
CA TYR A 341 -9.79 0.13 -6.39
C TYR A 341 -10.72 0.36 -5.22
N LEU A 342 -10.81 1.61 -4.80
CA LEU A 342 -11.73 2.10 -3.78
C LEU A 342 -12.93 2.76 -4.47
N GLU A 343 -14.10 2.14 -4.38
CA GLU A 343 -15.32 2.56 -5.07
C GLU A 343 -15.76 3.99 -4.69
N ASN A 344 -15.59 4.36 -3.43
CA ASN A 344 -16.02 5.67 -2.93
C ASN A 344 -15.04 6.26 -1.91
N SER A 345 -15.20 7.55 -1.62
CA SER A 345 -14.30 8.32 -0.77
C SER A 345 -14.34 7.98 0.72
N SER A 346 -15.31 7.17 1.16
CA SER A 346 -15.38 6.69 2.55
C SER A 346 -14.58 5.40 2.76
N GLN A 347 -14.15 4.77 1.67
CA GLN A 347 -13.36 3.55 1.72
C GLN A 347 -11.90 3.88 1.97
N GLN A 348 -11.32 3.23 2.95
CA GLN A 348 -9.95 3.47 3.38
C GLN A 348 -9.25 2.14 3.66
N VAL A 349 -7.93 2.15 3.57
CA VAL A 349 -7.07 1.03 3.89
C VAL A 349 -6.27 1.31 5.14
N SER A 350 -6.01 0.31 5.96
CA SER A 350 -5.00 0.37 7.01
C SER A 350 -3.68 -0.14 6.44
N ALA A 351 -2.82 0.78 6.00
CA ALA A 351 -1.49 0.43 5.49
C ALA A 351 -0.51 0.40 6.66
N ARG A 352 -0.24 -0.80 7.18
CA ARG A 352 0.61 -0.98 8.36
C ARG A 352 1.88 -1.73 7.98
N ARG A 353 3.04 -1.19 8.38
CA ARG A 353 4.33 -1.91 8.35
C ARG A 353 4.62 -2.65 7.04
N LEU A 354 4.44 -1.97 5.91
CA LEU A 354 4.89 -2.51 4.63
C LEU A 354 6.41 -2.68 4.64
N SER A 355 6.87 -3.81 4.15
CA SER A 355 8.29 -4.13 4.08
C SER A 355 8.93 -3.67 2.77
N SER A 356 10.25 -3.66 2.74
CA SER A 356 11.01 -3.44 1.50
C SER A 356 10.58 -4.45 0.44
N GLY A 357 10.23 -3.97 -0.74
CA GLY A 357 9.70 -4.78 -1.85
C GLY A 357 8.17 -4.87 -1.90
N ALA A 358 7.44 -4.30 -0.92
CA ALA A 358 6.00 -4.10 -1.08
C ALA A 358 5.73 -3.12 -2.23
N ASP A 359 4.65 -3.38 -2.98
CA ASP A 359 4.25 -2.54 -4.11
C ASP A 359 2.73 -2.61 -4.29
N ILE A 360 2.07 -1.49 -4.03
CA ILE A 360 0.62 -1.41 -4.00
C ILE A 360 0.18 -0.23 -4.85
N GLY A 361 -0.41 -0.53 -6.00
CA GLY A 361 -1.09 0.47 -6.80
C GLY A 361 -2.50 0.73 -6.27
N ILE A 362 -2.89 2.01 -6.17
CA ILE A 362 -4.21 2.41 -5.67
C ILE A 362 -4.91 3.34 -6.66
N SER A 363 -6.19 3.07 -6.86
CA SER A 363 -7.10 3.94 -7.59
C SER A 363 -8.38 4.21 -6.80
N SER A 364 -9.07 5.29 -7.15
CA SER A 364 -10.35 5.66 -6.55
C SER A 364 -11.38 5.90 -7.64
N GLY A 365 -12.62 5.50 -7.40
CA GLY A 365 -13.75 5.80 -8.27
C GLY A 365 -14.07 7.29 -8.39
N ARG A 366 -13.42 8.13 -7.59
CA ARG A 366 -13.59 9.57 -7.64
C ARG A 366 -12.63 10.23 -8.64
N THR A 367 -13.18 10.97 -9.58
CA THR A 367 -12.41 11.90 -10.41
C THR A 367 -12.09 13.15 -9.60
N LEU A 368 -10.81 13.50 -9.47
CA LEU A 368 -10.37 14.67 -8.73
C LEU A 368 -10.17 15.86 -9.66
N ALA A 369 -10.62 17.03 -9.21
CA ALA A 369 -10.23 18.30 -9.80
C ALA A 369 -8.93 18.80 -9.16
N SER A 370 -8.30 19.80 -9.78
CA SER A 370 -7.09 20.45 -9.25
C SER A 370 -7.30 20.93 -7.82
N GLY A 371 -6.36 20.60 -6.93
CA GLY A 371 -6.44 20.92 -5.51
C GLY A 371 -7.34 20.03 -4.66
N GLN A 372 -8.06 19.08 -5.25
CA GLN A 372 -8.84 18.09 -4.50
C GLN A 372 -7.98 16.90 -4.11
N THR A 373 -8.33 16.30 -2.98
CA THR A 373 -7.66 15.12 -2.43
C THR A 373 -8.67 14.08 -1.96
N VAL A 374 -8.26 12.81 -1.95
CA VAL A 374 -9.02 11.71 -1.33
C VAL A 374 -8.12 11.04 -0.30
N GLN A 375 -8.61 10.89 0.92
CA GLN A 375 -7.93 10.14 1.94
C GLN A 375 -8.01 8.64 1.61
N ILE A 376 -6.85 7.98 1.60
CA ILE A 376 -6.70 6.57 1.28
C ILE A 376 -6.52 5.73 2.54
N SER A 377 -5.74 6.20 3.52
CA SER A 377 -5.52 5.43 4.74
C SER A 377 -6.42 5.85 5.88
N SER A 378 -6.87 4.87 6.68
CA SER A 378 -7.60 5.08 7.94
C SER A 378 -6.69 5.50 9.08
N ASP A 379 -5.43 5.06 9.04
CA ASP A 379 -4.45 5.23 10.10
C ASP A 379 -3.20 5.94 9.57
N ALA A 380 -2.43 6.55 10.46
CA ALA A 380 -1.14 7.14 10.13
C ALA A 380 -0.16 6.05 9.67
N TYR A 381 0.39 6.24 8.48
CA TYR A 381 1.37 5.36 7.88
C TYR A 381 2.78 5.84 8.20
N THR A 382 3.56 4.99 8.84
CA THR A 382 4.93 5.30 9.27
C THR A 382 6.00 4.73 8.34
N GLY A 383 5.60 4.01 7.28
CA GLY A 383 6.49 3.42 6.30
C GLY A 383 6.88 4.38 5.17
N SER A 384 7.58 3.87 4.17
CA SER A 384 7.93 4.64 2.99
C SER A 384 6.74 4.73 2.04
N ILE A 385 6.32 5.95 1.69
CA ILE A 385 5.23 6.19 0.74
C ILE A 385 5.50 5.57 -0.65
N GLN A 386 6.76 5.32 -0.98
CA GLN A 386 7.13 4.67 -2.25
C GLN A 386 6.53 3.27 -2.46
N TYR A 387 6.05 2.61 -1.39
CA TYR A 387 5.38 1.31 -1.49
C TYR A 387 3.90 1.41 -1.84
N VAL A 388 3.36 2.63 -1.87
CA VAL A 388 1.97 2.89 -2.22
C VAL A 388 1.93 3.94 -3.30
N SER A 389 1.57 3.54 -4.51
CA SER A 389 1.56 4.40 -5.70
C SER A 389 0.14 4.62 -6.22
N ALA A 390 -0.06 5.68 -6.98
CA ALA A 390 -1.30 5.87 -7.72
C ALA A 390 -1.28 5.06 -9.01
N ASP A 391 -2.34 4.31 -9.31
CA ASP A 391 -2.48 3.55 -10.55
C ASP A 391 -2.67 4.47 -11.77
N ARG A 392 -3.44 5.52 -11.61
CA ARG A 392 -3.78 6.40 -12.73
C ARG A 392 -2.65 7.38 -13.04
N ALA A 393 -2.28 7.46 -14.31
CA ALA A 393 -1.37 8.50 -14.78
C ALA A 393 -1.90 9.90 -14.40
N GLY A 394 -1.00 10.78 -13.98
CA GLY A 394 -1.36 12.13 -13.52
C GLY A 394 -1.85 12.22 -12.07
N TYR A 395 -1.89 11.12 -11.35
CA TYR A 395 -2.16 11.08 -9.90
C TYR A 395 -0.90 10.73 -9.13
N GLU A 396 -0.86 11.08 -7.85
CA GLU A 396 0.18 10.68 -6.92
C GLU A 396 -0.39 10.44 -5.53
N THR A 397 0.27 9.55 -4.78
CA THR A 397 0.04 9.38 -3.35
C THR A 397 1.02 10.25 -2.57
N TYR A 398 0.58 10.79 -1.43
CA TYR A 398 1.44 11.56 -0.53
C TYR A 398 0.99 11.40 0.92
N LEU A 399 1.88 11.70 1.86
CA LEU A 399 1.55 11.77 3.29
C LEU A 399 1.21 13.21 3.68
N ASN A 400 0.09 13.38 4.38
CA ASN A 400 -0.22 14.67 5.00
C ASN A 400 0.61 14.86 6.29
N SER A 401 0.41 15.98 6.99
CA SER A 401 1.12 16.30 8.25
C SER A 401 0.82 15.32 9.40
N GLU A 402 -0.26 14.58 9.33
CA GLU A 402 -0.67 13.56 10.29
C GLU A 402 -0.17 12.15 9.92
N GLY A 403 0.53 12.02 8.79
CA GLY A 403 1.02 10.75 8.28
C GLY A 403 -0.04 9.92 7.54
N LEU A 404 -1.21 10.49 7.23
CA LEU A 404 -2.25 9.80 6.47
C LEU A 404 -1.92 9.82 4.97
N ILE A 405 -2.18 8.69 4.28
CA ILE A 405 -2.01 8.60 2.83
C ILE A 405 -3.20 9.24 2.13
N TYR A 406 -2.89 10.13 1.22
CA TYR A 406 -3.85 10.77 0.33
C TYR A 406 -3.50 10.54 -1.14
N LEU A 407 -4.52 10.57 -1.99
CA LEU A 407 -4.43 10.60 -3.45
C LEU A 407 -4.79 12.00 -3.93
N ARG A 408 -4.01 12.56 -4.85
CA ARG A 408 -4.26 13.83 -5.52
C ARG A 408 -3.80 13.80 -6.98
N LEU A 409 -4.20 14.80 -7.74
CA LEU A 409 -3.57 15.06 -9.03
C LEU A 409 -2.12 15.49 -8.81
N LYS A 410 -1.23 14.91 -9.62
CA LYS A 410 0.19 15.25 -9.58
C LYS A 410 0.41 16.69 -9.96
N THR A 411 1.26 17.38 -9.21
CA THR A 411 1.66 18.74 -9.51
C THR A 411 3.09 18.77 -10.04
N TYR A 412 3.36 19.75 -10.91
CA TYR A 412 4.66 19.97 -11.51
C TYR A 412 5.10 21.40 -11.27
N GLN A 413 6.41 21.60 -11.10
CA GLN A 413 6.94 22.94 -11.01
C GLN A 413 7.01 23.55 -12.42
N VAL A 414 6.26 24.60 -12.66
CA VAL A 414 6.30 25.40 -13.90
C VAL A 414 6.96 26.72 -13.61
N SER A 415 8.06 27.02 -14.29
CA SER A 415 8.75 28.31 -14.20
C SER A 415 8.87 28.96 -15.58
N VAL A 416 8.62 30.26 -15.64
CA VAL A 416 8.70 31.07 -16.86
C VAL A 416 9.77 32.14 -16.69
N THR A 417 10.81 32.09 -17.54
CA THR A 417 11.89 33.06 -17.56
C THR A 417 11.62 34.08 -18.66
N LEU A 418 11.66 35.36 -18.29
CA LEU A 418 11.42 36.49 -19.20
C LEU A 418 12.77 37.03 -19.72
N PRO A 419 12.95 37.16 -21.05
CA PRO A 419 14.07 37.88 -21.60
C PRO A 419 13.89 39.40 -21.47
N ASN A 420 14.92 40.17 -21.76
CA ASN A 420 14.83 41.62 -21.85
C ASN A 420 13.74 42.05 -22.84
N GLY A 421 13.01 43.09 -22.52
CA GLY A 421 11.94 43.60 -23.34
C GLY A 421 10.56 43.01 -23.02
N LEU A 422 10.48 42.03 -22.15
CA LEU A 422 9.21 41.48 -21.62
C LEU A 422 9.08 41.73 -20.12
N THR A 423 7.86 41.95 -19.65
CA THR A 423 7.54 42.14 -18.23
C THR A 423 6.29 41.36 -17.86
N TYR A 424 6.29 40.81 -16.66
CA TYR A 424 5.11 40.25 -16.05
C TYR A 424 4.07 41.34 -15.76
N LYS A 425 2.84 41.09 -16.12
CA LYS A 425 1.77 42.05 -15.95
C LYS A 425 0.81 41.66 -14.84
N ASN A 426 0.14 40.55 -14.97
CA ASN A 426 -0.80 40.04 -13.98
C ASN A 426 -1.14 38.55 -14.26
N GLY A 427 -1.92 37.94 -13.35
CA GLY A 427 -2.34 36.55 -13.42
C GLY A 427 -1.57 35.67 -12.44
N GLY A 428 -1.25 34.46 -12.85
CA GLY A 428 -0.46 33.50 -12.06
C GLY A 428 0.97 33.97 -11.83
N GLN A 429 1.67 33.36 -10.87
CA GLN A 429 3.09 33.65 -10.62
C GLN A 429 3.96 33.07 -11.72
N LEU A 430 5.15 33.65 -11.96
CA LEU A 430 6.12 33.15 -12.92
C LEU A 430 6.68 31.76 -12.54
N THR A 431 6.56 31.38 -11.27
CA THR A 431 6.85 30.01 -10.80
C THR A 431 5.64 29.50 -10.03
N GLN A 432 5.12 28.36 -10.43
CA GLN A 432 3.94 27.73 -9.83
C GLN A 432 4.15 26.22 -9.71
N ASP A 433 3.73 25.65 -8.58
CA ASP A 433 3.58 24.20 -8.42
C ASP A 433 2.12 23.85 -8.71
N CYS A 434 1.84 23.33 -9.90
CA CYS A 434 0.48 23.13 -10.39
C CYS A 434 0.38 21.98 -11.39
N LEU A 435 -0.83 21.46 -11.57
CA LEU A 435 -1.19 20.68 -12.75
C LEU A 435 -1.66 21.65 -13.85
N ASP A 436 -2.70 22.42 -13.54
CA ASP A 436 -3.22 23.44 -14.44
C ASP A 436 -2.62 24.80 -14.08
N LEU A 437 -1.91 25.39 -15.03
CA LEU A 437 -1.26 26.67 -14.80
C LEU A 437 -2.30 27.78 -14.66
N THR A 438 -2.25 28.54 -13.54
CA THR A 438 -2.98 29.80 -13.47
C THR A 438 -2.42 30.73 -14.56
N PRO A 439 -3.25 31.19 -15.51
CA PRO A 439 -2.77 31.90 -16.68
C PRO A 439 -1.90 33.11 -16.34
N ILE A 440 -0.73 33.20 -16.99
CA ILE A 440 0.22 34.33 -16.80
C ILE A 440 0.10 35.26 -17.97
N THR A 441 -0.03 36.56 -17.69
CA THR A 441 -0.03 37.63 -18.72
C THR A 441 1.29 38.37 -18.69
N ILE A 442 1.94 38.43 -19.84
CA ILE A 442 3.25 39.06 -20.06
C ILE A 442 3.10 40.10 -21.14
N SER A 443 3.73 41.27 -20.96
CA SER A 443 3.64 42.35 -21.92
C SER A 443 5.02 42.84 -22.35
N VAL A 444 5.09 43.41 -23.53
CA VAL A 444 6.24 44.15 -24.01
C VAL A 444 6.46 45.39 -23.12
N THR A 445 7.71 45.63 -22.68
CA THR A 445 8.06 46.76 -21.80
C THR A 445 8.05 48.09 -22.54
N ASP A 446 8.39 48.08 -23.82
CA ASP A 446 8.45 49.26 -24.69
C ASP A 446 7.64 48.99 -25.99
N PRO A 447 6.32 49.22 -25.96
CA PRO A 447 5.45 48.94 -27.10
C PRO A 447 5.65 49.91 -28.26
N ASP A 448 6.37 51.03 -28.07
CA ASP A 448 6.67 51.97 -29.17
C ASP A 448 7.75 51.39 -30.09
N ASN A 449 8.75 50.69 -29.53
CA ASN A 449 9.88 50.19 -30.28
C ASN A 449 9.83 48.66 -30.52
N TYR A 450 9.03 47.90 -29.81
CA TYR A 450 8.99 46.44 -29.89
C TYR A 450 7.57 45.92 -30.05
N TYR A 451 7.47 44.69 -30.60
CA TYR A 451 6.20 43.95 -30.77
C TYR A 451 6.41 42.46 -30.68
N ILE A 452 5.32 41.73 -30.46
CA ILE A 452 5.27 40.26 -30.52
C ILE A 452 4.94 39.86 -31.97
N PRO A 453 5.82 39.11 -32.65
CA PRO A 453 5.61 38.73 -34.05
C PRO A 453 4.40 37.81 -34.23
N ASP A 454 3.83 37.81 -35.43
CA ASP A 454 2.77 36.87 -35.77
C ASP A 454 3.31 35.43 -35.71
N GLY A 455 2.47 34.51 -35.25
CA GLY A 455 2.87 33.11 -35.08
C GLY A 455 3.74 32.83 -33.84
N TYR A 456 3.95 33.85 -32.95
CA TYR A 456 4.67 33.58 -31.69
C TYR A 456 3.95 32.51 -30.88
N SER A 457 4.62 31.41 -30.68
CA SER A 457 4.15 30.31 -29.82
C SER A 457 5.35 29.46 -29.36
N VAL A 458 5.42 29.20 -28.06
CA VAL A 458 6.39 28.32 -27.43
C VAL A 458 5.60 27.31 -26.62
N THR A 459 5.78 26.02 -26.91
CA THR A 459 5.12 24.93 -26.16
C THR A 459 6.17 24.00 -25.58
N LEU A 460 6.05 23.71 -24.29
CA LEU A 460 6.91 22.77 -23.59
C LEU A 460 6.08 22.06 -22.52
N ASN A 461 6.11 20.72 -22.51
CA ASN A 461 5.45 19.88 -21.51
C ASN A 461 4.00 20.28 -21.20
N GLY A 462 3.21 20.55 -22.24
CA GLY A 462 1.80 20.92 -22.11
C GLY A 462 1.54 22.40 -21.78
N ILE A 463 2.58 23.17 -21.48
CA ILE A 463 2.48 24.62 -21.24
C ILE A 463 2.77 25.37 -22.54
N THR A 464 1.90 26.30 -22.89
CA THR A 464 2.00 27.10 -24.12
C THR A 464 1.99 28.58 -23.79
N ALA A 465 3.02 29.28 -24.26
CA ALA A 465 3.07 30.75 -24.32
C ALA A 465 2.72 31.18 -25.74
N ALA A 466 1.64 31.91 -25.91
CA ALA A 466 1.17 32.32 -27.22
C ALA A 466 0.84 33.82 -27.25
N LYS A 467 0.99 34.43 -28.44
CA LYS A 467 0.58 35.80 -28.71
C LYS A 467 -0.93 35.96 -28.49
N VAL A 468 -1.32 36.99 -27.77
CA VAL A 468 -2.71 37.43 -27.63
C VAL A 468 -2.96 38.62 -28.56
N ASP A 469 -2.05 39.60 -28.53
CA ASP A 469 -2.03 40.78 -29.39
C ASP A 469 -0.59 41.22 -29.67
N SER A 470 -0.39 42.32 -30.38
CA SER A 470 0.94 42.81 -30.76
C SER A 470 1.89 43.08 -29.58
N TYR A 471 1.37 43.14 -28.35
CA TYR A 471 2.16 43.51 -27.17
C TYR A 471 1.97 42.58 -25.99
N THR A 472 1.18 41.52 -26.14
CA THR A 472 0.80 40.64 -25.04
C THR A 472 0.97 39.18 -25.40
N ILE A 473 1.60 38.42 -24.49
CA ILE A 473 1.71 36.95 -24.49
C ILE A 473 0.87 36.44 -23.33
N ARG A 474 0.19 35.36 -23.55
CA ARG A 474 -0.47 34.57 -22.49
C ARG A 474 0.16 33.18 -22.37
N VAL A 475 0.51 32.81 -21.14
CA VAL A 475 0.99 31.45 -20.84
C VAL A 475 -0.13 30.69 -20.16
N THR A 476 -0.46 29.52 -20.72
CA THR A 476 -1.54 28.64 -20.23
C THR A 476 -1.18 27.21 -20.48
N GLY A 477 -1.89 26.28 -19.86
CA GLY A 477 -1.80 24.86 -20.16
C GLY A 477 -1.87 23.99 -18.93
N THR A 478 -1.85 22.68 -19.19
CA THR A 478 -1.79 21.61 -18.19
C THR A 478 -0.39 21.00 -18.24
N ALA A 479 0.34 21.07 -17.15
CA ALA A 479 1.71 20.56 -17.07
C ALA A 479 1.75 19.04 -17.10
N THR A 480 2.64 18.47 -17.89
CA THR A 480 2.88 17.02 -17.96
C THR A 480 4.21 16.61 -17.35
N ALA A 481 5.07 17.58 -17.04
CA ALA A 481 6.37 17.41 -16.36
C ALA A 481 6.81 18.76 -15.78
N ASP A 482 7.84 18.74 -14.92
CA ASP A 482 8.52 19.97 -14.49
C ASP A 482 9.00 20.74 -15.71
N THR A 483 8.68 22.03 -15.74
CA THR A 483 8.85 22.87 -16.93
C THR A 483 9.57 24.15 -16.59
N ALA A 484 10.73 24.36 -17.17
CA ALA A 484 11.44 25.63 -17.17
C ALA A 484 11.38 26.23 -18.59
N MET A 485 10.43 27.13 -18.80
CA MET A 485 10.19 27.77 -20.09
C MET A 485 10.91 29.11 -20.15
N THR A 486 11.75 29.32 -21.16
CA THR A 486 12.34 30.63 -21.46
C THR A 486 11.66 31.19 -22.70
N LEU A 487 11.08 32.40 -22.57
CA LEU A 487 10.42 33.05 -23.69
C LEU A 487 11.47 33.70 -24.61
N THR A 488 11.12 33.90 -25.88
CA THR A 488 11.95 34.68 -26.80
C THR A 488 11.68 36.15 -26.66
N ALA A 489 12.71 36.97 -26.88
CA ALA A 489 12.61 38.45 -26.82
C ALA A 489 11.62 38.98 -27.87
N PRO A 490 10.96 40.11 -27.60
CA PRO A 490 10.11 40.77 -28.58
C PRO A 490 10.96 41.30 -29.76
N THR A 491 10.31 41.47 -30.90
CA THR A 491 10.97 41.93 -32.12
C THR A 491 10.98 43.43 -32.18
N GLU A 492 12.12 44.04 -32.52
CA GLU A 492 12.25 45.47 -32.71
C GLU A 492 11.48 45.92 -33.97
N LYS A 493 10.76 47.05 -33.86
CA LYS A 493 10.09 47.66 -34.99
C LYS A 493 11.13 48.30 -35.88
N THR A 494 11.16 47.95 -37.17
CA THR A 494 11.98 48.64 -38.14
C THR A 494 11.43 50.03 -38.38
N VAL A 495 12.15 51.05 -37.95
CA VAL A 495 11.84 52.42 -38.32
C VAL A 495 12.19 52.59 -39.80
N GLN A 496 11.19 52.92 -40.63
CA GLN A 496 11.45 53.23 -42.02
C GLN A 496 12.20 54.60 -42.06
N THR A 497 13.51 54.54 -42.19
CA THR A 497 14.40 55.70 -42.18
C THR A 497 14.48 56.43 -43.52
N GLN A 498 13.81 55.91 -44.54
CA GLN A 498 13.73 56.59 -45.84
C GLN A 498 12.27 56.92 -46.19
N PRO A 499 11.98 58.14 -46.63
CA PRO A 499 10.66 58.49 -47.15
C PRO A 499 10.37 57.62 -48.41
N PRO A 500 9.10 57.22 -48.65
CA PRO A 500 8.77 56.43 -49.80
C PRO A 500 9.19 57.18 -51.07
N THR A 501 10.17 56.64 -51.77
CA THR A 501 10.58 57.14 -53.09
C THR A 501 9.49 56.71 -54.09
N GLY A 502 8.73 57.70 -54.62
CA GLY A 502 7.78 57.48 -55.70
C GLY A 502 6.39 58.05 -55.57
N LEU A 503 6.15 58.88 -54.52
CA LEU A 503 4.89 59.64 -54.49
C LEU A 503 4.99 60.87 -55.43
N THR A 504 4.50 60.68 -56.68
CA THR A 504 4.27 61.81 -57.59
C THR A 504 2.84 62.33 -57.34
N VAL A 505 2.73 63.49 -56.68
CA VAL A 505 1.46 64.20 -56.55
C VAL A 505 1.27 64.99 -57.87
N THR A 506 0.42 64.45 -58.73
CA THR A 506 -0.08 65.24 -59.87
C THR A 506 -1.27 66.05 -59.37
N HIS A 507 -1.09 67.37 -59.29
CA HIS A 507 -2.19 68.29 -59.17
C HIS A 507 -2.93 68.37 -60.49
N PRO A 508 -4.29 68.47 -60.48
CA PRO A 508 -5.12 68.71 -61.65
C PRO A 508 -4.93 70.08 -62.27
#